data_1935ec089555ed13a6b69bbe6f760ced
#
_entry.id   1935ec089555ed13a6b69bbe6f760ced
#
_cell.length_a   1.000
_cell.length_b   1.000
_cell.length_c   1.000
_cell.angle_alpha   90.00
_cell.angle_beta   90.00
_cell.angle_gamma   90.00
#
_symmetry.space_group_name_H-M   'P 1'
#
loop_
_entity.id
_entity.type
_entity.pdbx_description
1 polymer ?
#
loop_
_entity_poly.entity_id
_entity_poly.type
_entity_poly.pdbx_seq_one_letter_code
_entity_poly.pdbx_strand_id
1 'polypeptide(L)'
;MSTNHGSEEQRASAWRLLINFLLYVSPVALLTTVFPIVTPTINRYNLGGVPLIQVILAASITVPWLSQAACLPLYRAIQMEHKKIADARETLRIQAETLENQLKRAEAKATRERLNEPQFQDISDLAAFSRNWIYLFFVTMPLVLLFAIPVALVLKWNATAIGAFFVLGVLNIAFAQLLVIPNLAKNRVIWFISWLGYTLALYFFPIVWFLPPLVGSLILLIGLGKNFVHLFHFAHIPLKDVAKDALRGFLTGSIIWADKYM
;
A
#
# COMPACT_ATOMS: atom_id res chain seq x y z
N MET A 1 -3.32 -47.21 16.89
CA MET A 1 -4.03 -46.39 15.86
C MET A 1 -3.77 -44.89 16.06
N SER A 2 -2.52 -44.46 16.04
CA SER A 2 -2.19 -43.05 16.40
C SER A 2 -1.25 -42.35 15.42
N THR A 3 -1.02 -42.87 14.21
CA THR A 3 0.02 -42.35 13.28
C THR A 3 -0.52 -41.54 12.10
N ASN A 4 -1.85 -41.44 11.89
CA ASN A 4 -2.41 -40.75 10.72
C ASN A 4 -2.72 -39.27 10.91
N HIS A 5 -2.93 -38.78 12.14
CA HIS A 5 -3.26 -37.36 12.35
C HIS A 5 -2.11 -36.39 12.00
N GLY A 6 -0.86 -36.75 12.29
CA GLY A 6 0.29 -35.88 11.98
C GLY A 6 0.57 -35.72 10.49
N SER A 7 0.28 -36.72 9.67
CA SER A 7 0.48 -36.67 8.22
C SER A 7 -0.60 -35.84 7.50
N GLU A 8 -1.83 -35.82 8.00
CA GLU A 8 -2.92 -35.00 7.45
C GLU A 8 -2.76 -33.53 7.79
N GLU A 9 -2.32 -33.19 9.01
CA GLU A 9 -2.01 -31.81 9.38
C GLU A 9 -0.82 -31.25 8.61
N GLN A 10 0.23 -32.03 8.38
CA GLN A 10 1.37 -31.63 7.55
C GLN A 10 0.96 -31.43 6.09
N ARG A 11 0.14 -32.28 5.51
CA ARG A 11 -0.39 -32.12 4.14
C ARG A 11 -1.29 -30.88 4.03
N ALA A 12 -2.18 -30.65 4.98
CA ALA A 12 -3.04 -29.46 5.01
C ALA A 12 -2.21 -28.16 5.13
N SER A 13 -1.13 -28.17 5.90
CA SER A 13 -0.20 -27.05 6.01
C SER A 13 0.55 -26.80 4.69
N ALA A 14 1.05 -27.84 4.03
CA ALA A 14 1.74 -27.74 2.74
C ALA A 14 0.84 -27.20 1.64
N TRP A 15 -0.42 -27.65 1.56
CA TRP A 15 -1.40 -27.13 0.61
C TRP A 15 -1.72 -25.64 0.85
N ARG A 16 -1.87 -25.22 2.09
CA ARG A 16 -2.07 -23.80 2.42
C ARG A 16 -0.89 -22.94 1.99
N LEU A 17 0.33 -23.41 2.22
CA LEU A 17 1.55 -22.70 1.77
C LEU A 17 1.60 -22.60 0.26
N LEU A 18 1.31 -23.69 -0.46
CA LEU A 18 1.29 -23.69 -1.93
C LEU A 18 0.23 -22.74 -2.50
N ILE A 19 -1.00 -22.76 -1.96
CA ILE A 19 -2.07 -21.86 -2.38
C ILE A 19 -1.66 -20.40 -2.12
N ASN A 20 -1.13 -20.08 -0.94
CA ASN A 20 -0.66 -18.75 -0.62
C ASN A 20 0.47 -18.28 -1.55
N PHE A 21 1.37 -19.16 -1.91
CA PHE A 21 2.43 -18.88 -2.88
C PHE A 21 1.84 -18.61 -4.27
N LEU A 22 0.95 -19.47 -4.76
CA LEU A 22 0.30 -19.28 -6.06
C LEU A 22 -0.49 -17.98 -6.13
N LEU A 23 -1.23 -17.63 -5.07
CA LEU A 23 -1.93 -16.34 -4.99
C LEU A 23 -0.96 -15.17 -4.98
N TYR A 24 0.21 -15.31 -4.36
CA TYR A 24 1.22 -14.25 -4.32
C TYR A 24 1.89 -14.01 -5.66
N VAL A 25 2.17 -15.08 -6.43
CA VAL A 25 2.86 -15.00 -7.75
C VAL A 25 1.88 -14.70 -8.88
N SER A 26 0.57 -14.85 -8.64
CA SER A 26 -0.47 -14.67 -9.65
C SER A 26 -0.44 -13.33 -10.41
N PRO A 27 -0.09 -12.17 -9.81
CA PRO A 27 -0.01 -10.91 -10.54
C PRO A 27 0.97 -10.97 -11.71
N VAL A 28 2.14 -11.59 -11.50
CA VAL A 28 3.16 -11.75 -12.55
C VAL A 28 2.60 -12.63 -13.67
N ALA A 29 2.01 -13.77 -13.34
CA ALA A 29 1.43 -14.68 -14.33
C ALA A 29 0.29 -14.01 -15.12
N LEU A 30 -0.60 -13.30 -14.45
CA LEU A 30 -1.71 -12.59 -15.09
C LEU A 30 -1.22 -11.51 -16.05
N LEU A 31 -0.28 -10.66 -15.63
CA LEU A 31 0.22 -9.57 -16.46
C LEU A 31 1.07 -10.08 -17.61
N THR A 32 1.95 -11.06 -17.39
CA THR A 32 2.77 -11.64 -18.47
C THR A 32 1.94 -12.36 -19.52
N THR A 33 0.76 -12.86 -19.15
CA THR A 33 -0.17 -13.51 -20.10
C THR A 33 -0.97 -12.47 -20.88
N VAL A 34 -1.53 -11.45 -20.19
CA VAL A 34 -2.48 -10.52 -20.80
C VAL A 34 -1.78 -9.41 -21.59
N PHE A 35 -0.65 -8.90 -21.10
CA PHE A 35 0.01 -7.76 -21.71
C PHE A 35 0.42 -8.00 -23.18
N PRO A 36 1.00 -9.15 -23.57
CA PRO A 36 1.29 -9.44 -24.98
C PRO A 36 0.04 -9.48 -25.87
N ILE A 37 -1.09 -9.95 -25.33
CA ILE A 37 -2.37 -10.04 -26.07
C ILE A 37 -2.92 -8.66 -26.39
N VAL A 38 -2.86 -7.71 -25.44
CA VAL A 38 -3.42 -6.38 -25.61
C VAL A 38 -2.45 -5.38 -26.27
N THR A 39 -1.16 -5.65 -26.26
CA THR A 39 -0.12 -4.78 -26.84
C THR A 39 -0.39 -4.36 -28.28
N PRO A 40 -0.82 -5.24 -29.22
CA PRO A 40 -1.13 -4.83 -30.59
C PRO A 40 -2.27 -3.81 -30.67
N THR A 41 -3.24 -3.90 -29.75
CA THR A 41 -4.34 -2.93 -29.65
C THR A 41 -3.84 -1.61 -29.10
N ILE A 42 -3.08 -1.62 -28.02
CA ILE A 42 -2.53 -0.42 -27.36
C ILE A 42 -1.61 0.35 -28.34
N ASN A 43 -0.80 -0.35 -29.12
CA ASN A 43 0.14 0.25 -30.08
C ASN A 43 -0.54 1.08 -31.20
N ARG A 44 -1.83 0.88 -31.44
CA ARG A 44 -2.59 1.65 -32.45
C ARG A 44 -3.04 3.02 -31.93
N TYR A 45 -2.92 3.26 -30.62
CA TYR A 45 -3.40 4.49 -29.99
C TYR A 45 -2.25 5.42 -29.64
N ASN A 46 -2.48 6.72 -29.88
CA ASN A 46 -1.52 7.78 -29.57
C ASN A 46 -2.16 8.82 -28.66
N LEU A 47 -1.38 9.31 -27.72
CA LEU A 47 -1.74 10.44 -26.85
C LEU A 47 -0.98 11.69 -27.34
N GLY A 48 -1.66 12.49 -28.16
CA GLY A 48 -1.06 13.70 -28.71
C GLY A 48 0.19 13.42 -29.58
N GLY A 49 0.23 12.30 -30.32
CA GLY A 49 1.37 11.91 -31.16
C GLY A 49 2.39 11.00 -30.48
N VAL A 50 2.25 10.73 -29.17
CA VAL A 50 3.08 9.75 -28.45
C VAL A 50 2.32 8.42 -28.38
N PRO A 51 2.92 7.29 -28.79
CA PRO A 51 2.30 5.98 -28.66
C PRO A 51 1.88 5.68 -27.21
N LEU A 52 0.65 5.24 -26.99
CA LEU A 52 0.12 4.94 -25.68
C LEU A 52 0.98 3.92 -24.93
N ILE A 53 1.51 2.92 -25.65
CA ILE A 53 2.38 1.91 -25.06
C ILE A 53 3.64 2.52 -24.44
N GLN A 54 4.21 3.57 -25.03
CA GLN A 54 5.39 4.24 -24.47
C GLN A 54 5.06 4.91 -23.15
N VAL A 55 3.89 5.54 -23.04
CA VAL A 55 3.44 6.17 -21.79
C VAL A 55 3.23 5.13 -20.70
N ILE A 56 2.60 4.00 -21.03
CA ILE A 56 2.37 2.90 -20.07
C ILE A 56 3.69 2.29 -19.62
N LEU A 57 4.60 1.99 -20.53
CA LEU A 57 5.91 1.41 -20.20
C LEU A 57 6.76 2.37 -19.36
N ALA A 58 6.84 3.64 -19.76
CA ALA A 58 7.57 4.65 -19.00
C ALA A 58 7.01 4.77 -17.56
N ALA A 59 5.68 4.83 -17.38
CA ALA A 59 5.08 4.85 -16.07
C ALA A 59 5.38 3.56 -15.28
N SER A 60 5.30 2.39 -15.91
CA SER A 60 5.56 1.09 -15.27
C SER A 60 7.00 0.95 -14.77
N ILE A 61 7.98 1.49 -15.51
CA ILE A 61 9.38 1.49 -15.09
C ILE A 61 9.57 2.31 -13.81
N THR A 62 8.79 3.37 -13.57
CA THR A 62 8.92 4.20 -12.37
C THR A 62 8.26 3.62 -11.13
N VAL A 63 7.35 2.64 -11.28
CA VAL A 63 6.56 2.05 -10.19
C VAL A 63 7.42 1.56 -9.01
N PRO A 64 8.54 0.84 -9.20
CA PRO A 64 9.33 0.35 -8.06
C PRO A 64 9.85 1.47 -7.15
N TRP A 65 10.31 2.59 -7.73
CA TRP A 65 10.74 3.75 -6.93
C TRP A 65 9.58 4.45 -6.25
N LEU A 66 8.53 4.75 -7.03
CA LEU A 66 7.36 5.45 -6.53
C LEU A 66 6.64 4.66 -5.44
N SER A 67 6.49 3.33 -5.62
CA SER A 67 5.84 2.48 -4.62
C SER A 67 6.60 2.43 -3.31
N GLN A 68 7.93 2.25 -3.34
CA GLN A 68 8.75 2.22 -2.13
C GLN A 68 8.76 3.58 -1.43
N ALA A 69 8.92 4.67 -2.19
CA ALA A 69 8.91 6.03 -1.64
C ALA A 69 7.54 6.41 -1.03
N ALA A 70 6.45 5.91 -1.59
CA ALA A 70 5.10 6.21 -1.10
C ALA A 70 4.63 5.27 0.03
N CYS A 71 5.06 4.00 0.03
CA CYS A 71 4.62 3.02 1.03
C CYS A 71 5.43 3.09 2.33
N LEU A 72 6.72 3.44 2.29
CA LEU A 72 7.55 3.46 3.50
C LEU A 72 7.05 4.46 4.56
N PRO A 73 6.67 5.71 4.21
CA PRO A 73 6.03 6.63 5.16
C PRO A 73 4.75 6.06 5.78
N LEU A 74 3.96 5.31 5.00
CA LEU A 74 2.71 4.72 5.45
C LEU A 74 2.95 3.60 6.48
N TYR A 75 3.88 2.68 6.24
CA TYR A 75 4.24 1.66 7.23
C TYR A 75 4.77 2.28 8.53
N ARG A 76 5.58 3.33 8.41
CA ARG A 76 6.09 4.04 9.59
C ARG A 76 4.96 4.74 10.36
N ALA A 77 4.01 5.34 9.67
CA ALA A 77 2.85 5.98 10.28
C ALA A 77 2.04 5.00 11.14
N ILE A 78 1.80 3.79 10.62
CA ILE A 78 1.12 2.72 11.34
C ILE A 78 1.89 2.36 12.61
N GLN A 79 3.22 2.14 12.50
CA GLN A 79 4.06 1.82 13.65
C GLN A 79 4.09 2.95 14.69
N MET A 80 4.10 4.22 14.26
CA MET A 80 4.07 5.37 15.16
C MET A 80 2.74 5.48 15.91
N GLU A 81 1.61 5.15 15.30
CA GLU A 81 0.32 5.12 16.01
C GLU A 81 0.30 4.05 17.11
N HIS A 82 0.76 2.84 16.80
CA HIS A 82 0.88 1.79 17.81
C HIS A 82 1.80 2.19 18.96
N LYS A 83 2.96 2.78 18.62
CA LYS A 83 3.89 3.25 19.63
C LYS A 83 3.29 4.34 20.53
N LYS A 84 2.58 5.33 19.96
CA LYS A 84 1.91 6.38 20.76
C LYS A 84 0.92 5.80 21.76
N ILE A 85 0.15 4.79 21.36
CA ILE A 85 -0.82 4.13 22.25
C ILE A 85 -0.07 3.35 23.34
N ALA A 86 0.98 2.62 22.98
CA ALA A 86 1.79 1.87 23.93
C ALA A 86 2.46 2.80 24.98
N ASP A 87 3.09 3.91 24.52
CA ASP A 87 3.73 4.89 25.39
C ASP A 87 2.72 5.57 26.32
N ALA A 88 1.51 5.89 25.83
CA ALA A 88 0.44 6.47 26.65
C ALA A 88 -0.08 5.50 27.71
N ARG A 89 -0.22 4.22 27.39
CA ARG A 89 -0.58 3.15 28.34
C ARG A 89 0.46 3.00 29.44
N GLU A 90 1.73 2.96 29.06
CA GLU A 90 2.82 2.81 30.02
C GLU A 90 2.89 4.01 30.98
N THR A 91 2.68 5.23 30.45
CA THR A 91 2.61 6.43 31.28
C THR A 91 1.47 6.34 32.30
N LEU A 92 0.26 5.91 31.91
CA LEU A 92 -0.86 5.74 32.83
C LEU A 92 -0.59 4.64 33.86
N ARG A 93 0.08 3.55 33.47
CA ARG A 93 0.45 2.47 34.36
C ARG A 93 1.41 2.95 35.44
N ILE A 94 2.48 3.66 35.06
CA ILE A 94 3.45 4.24 36.00
C ILE A 94 2.77 5.24 36.93
N GLN A 95 1.84 6.07 36.43
CA GLN A 95 1.06 6.99 37.27
C GLN A 95 0.19 6.23 38.29
N ALA A 96 -0.47 5.17 37.89
CA ALA A 96 -1.28 4.35 38.79
C ALA A 96 -0.44 3.70 39.90
N GLU A 97 0.73 3.15 39.57
CA GLU A 97 1.66 2.58 40.53
C GLU A 97 2.23 3.63 41.48
N THR A 98 2.53 4.82 40.99
CA THR A 98 3.00 5.94 41.83
C THR A 98 1.93 6.38 42.83
N LEU A 99 0.66 6.48 42.41
CA LEU A 99 -0.49 6.82 43.29
C LEU A 99 -0.73 5.73 44.33
N GLU A 100 -0.58 4.46 43.99
CA GLU A 100 -0.67 3.37 44.95
C GLU A 100 0.40 3.47 46.05
N ASN A 101 1.65 3.75 45.65
CA ASN A 101 2.75 3.94 46.59
C ASN A 101 2.56 5.14 47.49
N GLN A 102 1.78 6.16 47.06
CA GLN A 102 1.39 7.31 47.87
C GLN A 102 0.13 7.04 48.69
N LEU A 103 -0.36 5.81 48.78
CA LEU A 103 -1.57 5.39 49.48
C LEU A 103 -2.87 6.05 48.98
N LYS A 104 -2.87 6.62 47.75
CA LYS A 104 -4.03 7.24 47.10
C LYS A 104 -4.79 6.18 46.25
N ARG A 105 -5.32 5.17 46.94
CA ARG A 105 -5.93 3.99 46.28
C ARG A 105 -7.11 4.32 45.37
N ALA A 106 -7.94 5.30 45.74
CA ALA A 106 -9.10 5.70 44.93
C ALA A 106 -8.66 6.33 43.56
N GLU A 107 -7.63 7.21 43.60
CA GLU A 107 -7.09 7.86 42.41
C GLU A 107 -6.34 6.84 41.51
N ALA A 108 -5.61 5.93 42.12
CA ALA A 108 -4.92 4.83 41.40
C ALA A 108 -5.93 3.93 40.66
N LYS A 109 -7.07 3.60 41.33
CA LYS A 109 -8.16 2.82 40.73
C LYS A 109 -8.78 3.56 39.53
N ALA A 110 -9.10 4.86 39.69
CA ALA A 110 -9.63 5.68 38.59
C ALA A 110 -8.65 5.79 37.41
N THR A 111 -7.33 5.89 37.68
CA THR A 111 -6.29 5.91 36.64
C THR A 111 -6.20 4.56 35.90
N ARG A 112 -6.36 3.45 36.61
CA ARG A 112 -6.41 2.11 35.96
C ARG A 112 -7.68 1.92 35.12
N GLU A 113 -8.81 2.44 35.56
CA GLU A 113 -10.07 2.39 34.83
C GLU A 113 -9.95 3.12 33.47
N ARG A 114 -9.17 4.22 33.41
CA ARG A 114 -8.85 4.93 32.16
C ARG A 114 -8.14 4.06 31.12
N LEU A 115 -7.35 3.07 31.52
CA LEU A 115 -6.71 2.14 30.59
C LEU A 115 -7.73 1.35 29.73
N ASN A 116 -8.97 1.22 30.19
CA ASN A 116 -10.06 0.58 29.47
C ASN A 116 -10.78 1.53 28.49
N GLU A 117 -10.46 2.83 28.51
CA GLU A 117 -11.06 3.78 27.58
C GLU A 117 -10.63 3.46 26.13
N PRO A 118 -11.53 3.66 25.14
CA PRO A 118 -11.28 3.29 23.74
C PRO A 118 -10.00 3.90 23.13
N GLN A 119 -9.60 5.08 23.61
CA GLN A 119 -8.40 5.79 23.13
C GLN A 119 -7.09 5.11 23.52
N PHE A 120 -7.10 4.27 24.58
CA PHE A 120 -5.93 3.50 25.02
C PHE A 120 -6.00 2.03 24.62
N GLN A 121 -7.05 1.60 23.90
CA GLN A 121 -7.12 0.26 23.36
C GLN A 121 -6.25 0.13 22.11
N ASP A 122 -5.75 -1.10 21.86
CA ASP A 122 -4.95 -1.35 20.67
C ASP A 122 -5.80 -1.12 19.42
N ILE A 123 -5.29 -0.25 18.56
CA ILE A 123 -5.87 -0.01 17.24
C ILE A 123 -5.44 -1.12 16.29
N SER A 124 -6.34 -1.60 15.45
CA SER A 124 -5.96 -2.56 14.39
C SER A 124 -5.07 -1.88 13.34
N ASP A 125 -4.14 -2.65 12.76
CA ASP A 125 -3.27 -2.16 11.67
C ASP A 125 -4.07 -1.54 10.53
N LEU A 126 -5.24 -2.10 10.20
CA LEU A 126 -6.13 -1.56 9.17
C LEU A 126 -6.75 -0.22 9.55
N ALA A 127 -7.09 -0.01 10.83
CA ALA A 127 -7.60 1.27 11.28
C ALA A 127 -6.50 2.34 11.30
N ALA A 128 -5.28 1.97 11.75
CA ALA A 128 -4.11 2.84 11.69
C ALA A 128 -3.74 3.21 10.23
N PHE A 129 -3.81 2.23 9.31
CA PHE A 129 -3.67 2.46 7.87
C PHE A 129 -4.69 3.48 7.38
N SER A 130 -5.98 3.24 7.63
CA SER A 130 -7.07 4.07 7.12
C SER A 130 -6.96 5.53 7.56
N ARG A 131 -6.58 5.80 8.81
CA ARG A 131 -6.37 7.15 9.35
C ARG A 131 -5.26 7.93 8.66
N ASN A 132 -4.24 7.23 8.18
CA ASN A 132 -3.04 7.87 7.62
C ASN A 132 -3.03 7.91 6.09
N TRP A 133 -3.77 7.01 5.42
CA TRP A 133 -3.64 6.77 3.99
C TRP A 133 -3.94 8.00 3.13
N ILE A 134 -5.09 8.65 3.30
CA ILE A 134 -5.48 9.79 2.44
C ILE A 134 -4.46 10.93 2.55
N TYR A 135 -4.05 11.29 3.76
CA TYR A 135 -3.05 12.33 3.96
C TYR A 135 -1.72 11.98 3.25
N LEU A 136 -1.21 10.76 3.49
CA LEU A 136 0.04 10.31 2.90
C LEU A 136 -0.05 10.16 1.38
N PHE A 137 -1.19 9.74 0.85
CA PHE A 137 -1.42 9.70 -0.59
C PHE A 137 -1.23 11.09 -1.22
N PHE A 138 -1.90 12.12 -0.69
CA PHE A 138 -1.76 13.48 -1.22
C PHE A 138 -0.35 14.06 -1.04
N VAL A 139 0.32 13.75 0.06
CA VAL A 139 1.70 14.23 0.30
C VAL A 139 2.71 13.51 -0.59
N THR A 140 2.50 12.25 -0.94
CA THR A 140 3.41 11.48 -1.79
C THR A 140 3.10 11.58 -3.29
N MET A 141 1.89 12.00 -3.67
CA MET A 141 1.48 12.19 -5.07
C MET A 141 2.47 13.07 -5.88
N PRO A 142 3.01 14.18 -5.35
CA PRO A 142 3.99 15.01 -6.07
C PRO A 142 5.30 14.29 -6.43
N LEU A 143 5.63 13.15 -5.81
CA LEU A 143 6.82 12.36 -6.16
C LEU A 143 6.81 11.92 -7.63
N VAL A 144 5.64 11.80 -8.26
CA VAL A 144 5.53 11.51 -9.69
C VAL A 144 6.23 12.56 -10.54
N LEU A 145 6.29 13.82 -10.08
CA LEU A 145 6.97 14.90 -10.80
C LEU A 145 8.47 14.66 -10.93
N LEU A 146 9.10 13.92 -10.01
CA LEU A 146 10.51 13.55 -10.11
C LEU A 146 10.82 12.76 -11.39
N PHE A 147 9.84 12.08 -11.95
CA PHE A 147 9.96 11.34 -13.20
C PHE A 147 9.28 12.06 -14.36
N ALA A 148 8.12 12.68 -14.13
CA ALA A 148 7.38 13.37 -15.17
C ALA A 148 8.19 14.53 -15.80
N ILE A 149 8.92 15.29 -14.97
CA ILE A 149 9.75 16.40 -15.46
C ILE A 149 10.91 15.90 -16.34
N PRO A 150 11.77 14.95 -15.91
CA PRO A 150 12.79 14.39 -16.77
C PRO A 150 12.25 13.76 -18.06
N VAL A 151 11.15 13.00 -17.98
CA VAL A 151 10.49 12.42 -19.15
C VAL A 151 10.05 13.50 -20.13
N ALA A 152 9.44 14.59 -19.62
CA ALA A 152 9.02 15.72 -20.42
C ALA A 152 10.19 16.38 -21.17
N LEU A 153 11.30 16.59 -20.47
CA LEU A 153 12.48 17.28 -21.01
C LEU A 153 13.27 16.43 -22.01
N VAL A 154 13.46 15.14 -21.67
CA VAL A 154 14.30 14.22 -22.46
C VAL A 154 13.55 13.69 -23.68
N LEU A 155 12.31 13.23 -23.50
CA LEU A 155 11.51 12.63 -24.57
C LEU A 155 10.70 13.66 -25.36
N LYS A 156 10.70 14.93 -24.92
CA LYS A 156 9.97 16.03 -25.54
C LYS A 156 8.50 15.73 -25.78
N TRP A 157 7.88 15.01 -24.83
CA TRP A 157 6.48 14.67 -24.92
C TRP A 157 5.59 15.92 -24.77
N ASN A 158 4.47 15.90 -25.43
CA ASN A 158 3.47 16.96 -25.31
C ASN A 158 2.72 16.89 -23.96
N ALA A 159 1.96 17.95 -23.64
CA ALA A 159 1.24 18.06 -22.39
C ALA A 159 0.24 16.92 -22.16
N THR A 160 -0.38 16.38 -23.22
CA THR A 160 -1.34 15.27 -23.13
C THR A 160 -0.66 13.98 -22.67
N ALA A 161 0.49 13.63 -23.27
CA ALA A 161 1.25 12.42 -22.90
C ALA A 161 1.84 12.55 -21.49
N ILE A 162 2.36 13.73 -21.12
CA ILE A 162 2.88 14.00 -19.79
C ILE A 162 1.77 13.96 -18.74
N GLY A 163 0.61 14.55 -19.03
CA GLY A 163 -0.57 14.48 -18.17
C GLY A 163 -1.03 13.05 -17.94
N ALA A 164 -1.07 12.23 -19.00
CA ALA A 164 -1.40 10.80 -18.87
C ALA A 164 -0.36 10.03 -18.05
N PHE A 165 0.93 10.28 -18.28
CA PHE A 165 2.01 9.71 -17.45
C PHE A 165 1.86 10.09 -15.99
N PHE A 166 1.59 11.38 -15.69
CA PHE A 166 1.39 11.85 -14.33
C PHE A 166 0.20 11.16 -13.65
N VAL A 167 -0.96 11.15 -14.32
CA VAL A 167 -2.17 10.50 -13.78
C VAL A 167 -1.92 9.00 -13.56
N LEU A 168 -1.26 8.32 -14.50
CA LEU A 168 -0.94 6.89 -14.34
C LEU A 168 0.03 6.67 -13.18
N GLY A 169 1.03 7.52 -13.01
CA GLY A 169 1.95 7.48 -11.87
C GLY A 169 1.23 7.67 -10.53
N VAL A 170 0.30 8.63 -10.45
CA VAL A 170 -0.52 8.87 -9.25
C VAL A 170 -1.41 7.66 -8.93
N LEU A 171 -2.07 7.09 -9.94
CA LEU A 171 -2.89 5.89 -9.74
C LEU A 171 -2.07 4.67 -9.33
N ASN A 172 -0.85 4.53 -9.85
CA ASN A 172 0.08 3.49 -9.44
C ASN A 172 0.54 3.67 -7.99
N ILE A 173 0.78 4.91 -7.52
CA ILE A 173 1.04 5.19 -6.10
C ILE A 173 -0.17 4.78 -5.25
N ALA A 174 -1.38 5.19 -5.63
CA ALA A 174 -2.60 4.81 -4.90
C ALA A 174 -2.75 3.29 -4.81
N PHE A 175 -2.60 2.60 -5.93
CA PHE A 175 -2.69 1.14 -6.01
C PHE A 175 -1.61 0.47 -5.14
N ALA A 176 -0.36 0.92 -5.23
CA ALA A 176 0.74 0.39 -4.43
C ALA A 176 0.52 0.57 -2.92
N GLN A 177 0.07 1.75 -2.49
CA GLN A 177 -0.26 2.00 -1.09
C GLN A 177 -1.44 1.15 -0.61
N LEU A 178 -2.47 0.98 -1.44
CA LEU A 178 -3.63 0.14 -1.11
C LEU A 178 -3.28 -1.35 -1.08
N LEU A 179 -2.26 -1.81 -1.82
CA LEU A 179 -1.74 -3.18 -1.72
C LEU A 179 -1.15 -3.52 -0.34
N VAL A 180 -0.97 -2.53 0.53
CA VAL A 180 -0.64 -2.75 1.95
C VAL A 180 -1.81 -3.41 2.70
N ILE A 181 -3.07 -3.13 2.32
CA ILE A 181 -4.28 -3.68 2.97
C ILE A 181 -4.30 -5.21 3.06
N PRO A 182 -4.11 -5.97 1.96
CA PRO A 182 -4.08 -7.43 2.04
C PRO A 182 -2.95 -7.97 2.93
N ASN A 183 -1.83 -7.25 3.02
CA ASN A 183 -0.72 -7.63 3.89
C ASN A 183 -1.10 -7.44 5.37
N LEU A 184 -1.70 -6.30 5.73
CA LEU A 184 -2.16 -6.03 7.09
C LEU A 184 -3.32 -6.94 7.50
N ALA A 185 -4.25 -7.18 6.60
CA ALA A 185 -5.38 -8.09 6.81
C ALA A 185 -4.97 -9.57 6.79
N LYS A 186 -3.73 -9.91 6.40
CA LYS A 186 -3.26 -11.29 6.16
C LYS A 186 -4.18 -12.06 5.18
N ASN A 187 -4.80 -11.34 4.24
CA ASN A 187 -5.79 -11.87 3.30
C ASN A 187 -5.26 -11.85 1.87
N ARG A 188 -4.71 -12.97 1.41
CA ARG A 188 -4.16 -13.13 0.07
C ARG A 188 -5.24 -13.19 -1.03
N VAL A 189 -6.48 -13.50 -0.67
CA VAL A 189 -7.60 -13.52 -1.62
C VAL A 189 -7.89 -12.09 -2.12
N ILE A 190 -7.92 -11.10 -1.23
CA ILE A 190 -8.09 -9.68 -1.63
C ILE A 190 -6.95 -9.24 -2.54
N TRP A 191 -5.72 -9.66 -2.25
CA TRP A 191 -4.56 -9.44 -3.13
C TRP A 191 -4.81 -9.97 -4.53
N PHE A 192 -5.20 -11.24 -4.64
CA PHE A 192 -5.46 -11.89 -5.92
C PHE A 192 -6.61 -11.22 -6.68
N ILE A 193 -7.75 -10.96 -6.02
CA ILE A 193 -8.93 -10.36 -6.65
C ILE A 193 -8.61 -8.94 -7.18
N SER A 194 -7.80 -8.16 -6.46
CA SER A 194 -7.42 -6.82 -6.92
C SER A 194 -6.56 -6.88 -8.19
N TRP A 195 -5.61 -7.80 -8.27
CA TRP A 195 -4.81 -8.00 -9.46
C TRP A 195 -5.58 -8.62 -10.61
N LEU A 196 -6.52 -9.53 -10.31
CA LEU A 196 -7.43 -10.07 -11.31
C LEU A 196 -8.31 -8.96 -11.90
N GLY A 197 -8.89 -8.10 -11.06
CA GLY A 197 -9.67 -6.94 -11.51
C GLY A 197 -8.84 -5.97 -12.35
N TYR A 198 -7.60 -5.68 -11.93
CA TYR A 198 -6.65 -4.90 -12.71
C TYR A 198 -6.43 -5.50 -14.10
N THR A 199 -6.17 -6.79 -14.15
CA THR A 199 -5.85 -7.51 -15.40
C THR A 199 -7.06 -7.65 -16.32
N LEU A 200 -8.26 -7.89 -15.77
CA LEU A 200 -9.49 -7.92 -16.54
C LEU A 200 -9.83 -6.55 -17.13
N ALA A 201 -9.63 -5.47 -16.37
CA ALA A 201 -9.78 -4.10 -16.88
C ALA A 201 -8.82 -3.82 -18.02
N LEU A 202 -7.56 -4.27 -17.92
CA LEU A 202 -6.57 -4.15 -18.98
C LEU A 202 -6.96 -4.96 -20.23
N TYR A 203 -7.49 -6.16 -20.04
CA TYR A 203 -7.88 -7.04 -21.14
C TYR A 203 -9.08 -6.52 -21.93
N PHE A 204 -10.15 -6.11 -21.24
CA PHE A 204 -11.38 -5.66 -21.87
C PHE A 204 -11.32 -4.21 -22.37
N PHE A 205 -10.53 -3.36 -21.68
CA PHE A 205 -10.46 -1.92 -21.97
C PHE A 205 -9.02 -1.43 -22.14
N PRO A 206 -8.21 -2.03 -23.02
CA PRO A 206 -6.76 -1.77 -23.11
C PRO A 206 -6.41 -0.32 -23.46
N ILE A 207 -7.31 0.40 -24.10
CA ILE A 207 -7.11 1.82 -24.47
C ILE A 207 -7.48 2.79 -23.35
N VAL A 208 -8.23 2.34 -22.35
CA VAL A 208 -8.59 3.13 -21.16
C VAL A 208 -7.52 2.92 -20.10
N TRP A 209 -6.34 3.46 -20.38
CA TRP A 209 -5.08 3.24 -19.69
C TRP A 209 -5.10 3.49 -18.17
N PHE A 210 -5.99 4.34 -17.68
CA PHE A 210 -6.16 4.63 -16.24
C PHE A 210 -7.09 3.64 -15.53
N LEU A 211 -7.86 2.86 -16.26
CA LEU A 211 -8.88 1.96 -15.70
C LEU A 211 -8.27 0.79 -14.89
N PRO A 212 -7.21 0.11 -15.34
CA PRO A 212 -6.65 -1.02 -14.60
C PRO A 212 -6.23 -0.67 -13.17
N PRO A 213 -5.37 0.34 -12.92
CA PRO A 213 -4.99 0.70 -11.55
C PRO A 213 -6.16 1.27 -10.74
N LEU A 214 -7.13 1.92 -11.39
CA LEU A 214 -8.34 2.41 -10.73
C LEU A 214 -9.20 1.25 -10.21
N VAL A 215 -9.51 0.25 -11.05
CA VAL A 215 -10.32 -0.92 -10.68
C VAL A 215 -9.63 -1.70 -9.57
N GLY A 216 -8.33 -1.98 -9.70
CA GLY A 216 -7.56 -2.65 -8.66
C GLY A 216 -7.60 -1.89 -7.32
N SER A 217 -7.47 -0.56 -7.35
CA SER A 217 -7.56 0.31 -6.17
C SER A 217 -8.94 0.26 -5.51
N LEU A 218 -10.01 0.31 -6.29
CA LEU A 218 -11.38 0.25 -5.77
C LEU A 218 -11.66 -1.09 -5.07
N ILE A 219 -11.20 -2.21 -5.64
CA ILE A 219 -11.32 -3.53 -5.00
C ILE A 219 -10.59 -3.56 -3.66
N LEU A 220 -9.38 -2.98 -3.58
CA LEU A 220 -8.63 -2.90 -2.34
C LEU A 220 -9.31 -2.03 -1.30
N LEU A 221 -9.91 -0.91 -1.68
CA LEU A 221 -10.69 -0.05 -0.78
C LEU A 221 -11.90 -0.78 -0.18
N ILE A 222 -12.58 -1.61 -0.95
CA ILE A 222 -13.65 -2.48 -0.43
C ILE A 222 -13.10 -3.43 0.64
N GLY A 223 -11.84 -3.88 0.49
CA GLY A 223 -11.14 -4.73 1.45
C GLY A 223 -10.94 -4.10 2.84
N LEU A 224 -11.06 -2.78 2.99
CA LEU A 224 -11.03 -2.10 4.29
C LEU A 224 -12.25 -2.44 5.16
N GLY A 225 -13.39 -2.81 4.57
CA GLY A 225 -14.61 -3.14 5.30
C GLY A 225 -15.01 -2.02 6.28
N LYS A 226 -15.17 -2.37 7.56
CA LYS A 226 -15.56 -1.42 8.63
C LYS A 226 -14.55 -0.28 8.84
N ASN A 227 -13.28 -0.50 8.52
CA ASN A 227 -12.22 0.50 8.68
C ASN A 227 -12.31 1.64 7.66
N PHE A 228 -13.17 1.52 6.65
CA PHE A 228 -13.40 2.56 5.65
C PHE A 228 -13.83 3.90 6.29
N VAL A 229 -14.58 3.85 7.39
CA VAL A 229 -15.02 5.05 8.11
C VAL A 229 -13.83 5.88 8.64
N HIS A 230 -12.72 5.23 8.96
CA HIS A 230 -11.52 5.89 9.46
C HIS A 230 -10.75 6.68 8.40
N LEU A 231 -11.04 6.50 7.10
CA LEU A 231 -10.41 7.29 6.03
C LEU A 231 -10.65 8.80 6.16
N PHE A 232 -11.74 9.19 6.81
CA PHE A 232 -12.09 10.60 7.02
C PHE A 232 -11.47 11.21 8.30
N HIS A 233 -10.70 10.43 9.07
CA HIS A 233 -9.95 10.89 10.23
C HIS A 233 -8.49 11.08 9.85
N PHE A 234 -8.07 12.33 9.65
CA PHE A 234 -6.71 12.64 9.24
C PHE A 234 -5.77 12.63 10.46
N ALA A 235 -4.84 11.68 10.50
CA ALA A 235 -3.70 11.78 11.40
C ALA A 235 -2.66 12.71 10.77
N HIS A 236 -2.14 13.67 11.54
CA HIS A 236 -1.13 14.60 11.04
C HIS A 236 0.27 14.07 11.34
N ILE A 237 1.06 13.89 10.27
CA ILE A 237 2.46 13.49 10.34
C ILE A 237 3.30 14.66 9.82
N PRO A 238 4.39 15.05 10.50
CA PRO A 238 5.24 16.13 10.03
C PRO A 238 5.81 15.83 8.63
N LEU A 239 5.70 16.77 7.70
CA LEU A 239 6.20 16.65 6.32
C LEU A 239 7.67 16.27 6.25
N LYS A 240 8.49 16.74 7.21
CA LYS A 240 9.91 16.41 7.31
C LYS A 240 10.14 14.90 7.48
N ASP A 241 9.31 14.25 8.28
CA ASP A 241 9.41 12.80 8.53
C ASP A 241 8.94 12.02 7.30
N VAL A 242 7.85 12.47 6.66
CA VAL A 242 7.39 11.88 5.40
C VAL A 242 8.45 11.99 4.32
N ALA A 243 9.07 13.17 4.14
CA ALA A 243 10.11 13.37 3.13
C ALA A 243 11.35 12.50 3.38
N LYS A 244 11.77 12.35 4.65
CA LYS A 244 12.89 11.49 5.03
C LYS A 244 12.61 10.02 4.71
N ASP A 245 11.40 9.54 4.99
CA ASP A 245 11.03 8.16 4.73
C ASP A 245 10.80 7.92 3.24
N ALA A 246 10.22 8.88 2.52
CA ALA A 246 10.09 8.82 1.07
C ALA A 246 11.46 8.74 0.38
N LEU A 247 12.44 9.53 0.83
CA LEU A 247 13.82 9.46 0.32
C LEU A 247 14.45 8.08 0.59
N ARG A 248 14.27 7.53 1.79
CA ARG A 248 14.75 6.17 2.11
C ARG A 248 14.09 5.13 1.21
N GLY A 249 12.77 5.22 1.01
CA GLY A 249 12.03 4.34 0.10
C GLY A 249 12.55 4.45 -1.34
N PHE A 250 12.81 5.65 -1.81
CA PHE A 250 13.38 5.88 -3.14
C PHE A 250 14.76 5.23 -3.29
N LEU A 251 15.66 5.39 -2.31
CA LEU A 251 16.97 4.74 -2.31
C LEU A 251 16.85 3.22 -2.27
N THR A 252 15.93 2.69 -1.46
CA THR A 252 15.65 1.24 -1.44
C THR A 252 15.18 0.72 -2.79
N GLY A 253 14.26 1.45 -3.45
CA GLY A 253 13.82 1.15 -4.81
C GLY A 253 14.99 1.13 -5.81
N SER A 254 15.93 2.06 -5.67
CA SER A 254 17.14 2.12 -6.53
C SER A 254 18.04 0.90 -6.35
N ILE A 255 18.21 0.42 -5.12
CA ILE A 255 19.01 -0.79 -4.84
C ILE A 255 18.37 -2.03 -5.47
N ILE A 256 17.05 -2.18 -5.35
CA ILE A 256 16.30 -3.30 -5.96
C ILE A 256 16.50 -3.32 -7.48
N TRP A 257 16.57 -2.15 -8.13
CA TRP A 257 16.83 -2.06 -9.55
C TRP A 257 18.29 -2.35 -9.90
N ALA A 258 19.24 -1.83 -9.13
CA ALA A 258 20.67 -2.07 -9.37
C ALA A 258 21.01 -3.57 -9.35
N ASP A 259 20.42 -4.31 -8.39
CA ASP A 259 20.61 -5.77 -8.27
C ASP A 259 20.10 -6.58 -9.48
N LYS A 260 19.13 -6.04 -10.23
CA LYS A 260 18.59 -6.70 -11.43
C LYS A 260 19.37 -6.43 -12.71
N TYR A 261 20.24 -5.42 -12.72
CA TYR A 261 21.00 -5.01 -13.91
C TYR A 261 22.51 -5.24 -13.77
N MET A 262 22.98 -5.73 -12.63
CA MET A 262 24.33 -6.28 -12.43
C MET A 262 24.34 -7.82 -12.59
#